data_4ec5c633aff97980460c1bda2845838b
#
_entry.id   4ec5c633aff97980460c1bda2845838b
#
_cell.length_a   1.000
_cell.length_b   1.000
_cell.length_c   1.000
_cell.angle_alpha   90.00
_cell.angle_beta   90.00
_cell.angle_gamma   90.00
#
_symmetry.space_group_name_H-M   'P 1'
#
loop_
_entity.id
_entity.type
_entity.pdbx_description
1 polymer ?
#
loop_
_entity_poly.entity_id
_entity_poly.type
_entity_poly.pdbx_seq_one_letter_code
_entity_poly.pdbx_strand_id
1 'polypeptide(L)'
;GIIGSMSARLLYQGSEMYVGETKRQGFVSESRAAFWRLLRETQGQKSNEDFIQSNVSKVNIKNAKNDFITFEMLSNNNFNISLDGGNTSNALSNSLSFSSSNGFSFFDKSYNTIIPEVDGLSALQCEAISLQKIDFTFVRAKDTLSLSSHVYPINFRFGKKMSYHN
;
A
#
# COMPACT_ATOMS: atom_id res chain seq x y z
N GLY A 1 -15.96 18.54 49.35
CA GLY A 1 -15.88 17.18 48.77
C GLY A 1 -16.42 17.04 47.35
N ILE A 2 -17.60 17.59 47.03
CA ILE A 2 -18.26 17.36 45.73
C ILE A 2 -17.53 18.04 44.55
N ILE A 3 -17.09 19.30 44.74
CA ILE A 3 -16.41 20.06 43.67
C ILE A 3 -15.05 19.41 43.28
N GLY A 4 -14.30 18.94 44.28
CA GLY A 4 -13.03 18.25 44.02
C GLY A 4 -13.18 16.94 43.26
N SER A 5 -14.23 16.15 43.55
CA SER A 5 -14.50 14.89 42.84
C SER A 5 -14.97 15.12 41.39
N MET A 6 -15.78 16.16 41.16
CA MET A 6 -16.20 16.55 39.80
C MET A 6 -15.02 17.03 38.95
N SER A 7 -14.14 17.86 39.50
CA SER A 7 -12.97 18.35 38.82
C SER A 7 -12.00 17.21 38.44
N ALA A 8 -11.74 16.26 39.35
CA ALA A 8 -10.92 15.09 39.08
C ALA A 8 -11.52 14.21 37.98
N ARG A 9 -12.82 14.03 37.96
CA ARG A 9 -13.52 13.26 36.92
C ARG A 9 -13.42 13.92 35.53
N LEU A 10 -13.59 15.26 35.46
CA LEU A 10 -13.44 16.01 34.21
C LEU A 10 -12.03 15.97 33.67
N LEU A 11 -11.02 16.09 34.54
CA LEU A 11 -9.61 15.96 34.15
C LEU A 11 -9.28 14.57 33.63
N TYR A 12 -9.81 13.54 34.30
CA TYR A 12 -9.63 12.14 33.85
C TYR A 12 -10.26 11.92 32.46
N GLN A 13 -11.51 12.33 32.27
CA GLN A 13 -12.20 12.20 30.98
C GLN A 13 -11.50 13.00 29.87
N GLY A 14 -11.07 14.22 30.17
CA GLY A 14 -10.29 15.03 29.23
C GLY A 14 -8.96 14.37 28.83
N SER A 15 -8.27 13.77 29.79
CA SER A 15 -7.03 13.02 29.53
C SER A 15 -7.27 11.79 28.64
N GLU A 16 -8.33 11.01 28.91
CA GLU A 16 -8.67 9.85 28.07
C GLU A 16 -9.02 10.26 26.64
N MET A 17 -9.80 11.33 26.47
CA MET A 17 -10.14 11.86 25.14
C MET A 17 -8.89 12.32 24.40
N TYR A 18 -7.97 13.04 25.06
CA TYR A 18 -6.74 13.51 24.47
C TYR A 18 -5.83 12.35 24.01
N VAL A 19 -5.66 11.34 24.88
CA VAL A 19 -4.86 10.15 24.55
C VAL A 19 -5.50 9.36 23.39
N GLY A 20 -6.83 9.24 23.40
CA GLY A 20 -7.57 8.58 22.33
C GLY A 20 -7.38 9.27 20.98
N GLU A 21 -7.52 10.60 20.95
CA GLU A 21 -7.33 11.38 19.72
C GLU A 21 -5.89 11.36 19.21
N THR A 22 -4.90 11.44 20.10
CA THR A 22 -3.48 11.33 19.72
C THR A 22 -3.16 9.97 19.09
N LYS A 23 -3.69 8.88 19.64
CA LYS A 23 -3.54 7.52 19.07
C LYS A 23 -4.18 7.42 17.69
N ARG A 24 -5.37 8.00 17.50
CA ARG A 24 -6.08 8.02 16.23
C ARG A 24 -5.31 8.82 15.18
N GLN A 25 -4.79 10.00 15.52
CA GLN A 25 -3.96 10.80 14.62
C GLN A 25 -2.68 10.05 14.22
N GLY A 26 -2.03 9.37 15.16
CA GLY A 26 -0.87 8.52 14.89
C GLY A 26 -1.20 7.39 13.90
N PHE A 27 -2.32 6.69 14.09
CA PHE A 27 -2.81 5.65 13.17
C PHE A 27 -3.05 6.17 11.76
N VAL A 28 -3.78 7.29 11.62
CA VAL A 28 -4.08 7.89 10.32
C VAL A 28 -2.81 8.34 9.62
N SER A 29 -1.87 8.96 10.34
CA SER A 29 -0.59 9.42 9.80
C SER A 29 0.28 8.26 9.30
N GLU A 30 0.43 7.20 10.10
CA GLU A 30 1.17 5.98 9.73
C GLU A 30 0.58 5.32 8.47
N SER A 31 -0.74 5.11 8.46
CA SER A 31 -1.43 4.47 7.34
C SER A 31 -1.29 5.26 6.04
N ARG A 32 -1.45 6.57 6.12
CA ARG A 32 -1.23 7.47 4.98
C ARG A 32 0.21 7.46 4.50
N ALA A 33 1.18 7.52 5.40
CA ALA A 33 2.60 7.49 5.04
C ALA A 33 2.97 6.20 4.31
N ALA A 34 2.49 5.04 4.80
CA ALA A 34 2.69 3.75 4.16
C ALA A 34 2.08 3.72 2.75
N PHE A 35 0.83 4.19 2.60
CA PHE A 35 0.13 4.25 1.32
C PHE A 35 0.80 5.21 0.32
N TRP A 36 1.18 6.42 0.75
CA TRP A 36 1.87 7.39 -0.09
C TRP A 36 3.25 6.93 -0.53
N ARG A 37 3.96 6.20 0.33
CA ARG A 37 5.24 5.60 -0.05
C ARG A 37 5.06 4.60 -1.18
N LEU A 38 4.09 3.69 -1.06
CA LEU A 38 3.75 2.75 -2.11
C LEU A 38 3.41 3.45 -3.43
N LEU A 39 2.52 4.47 -3.39
CA LEU A 39 2.13 5.23 -4.59
C LEU A 39 3.34 5.86 -5.27
N ARG A 40 4.21 6.50 -4.50
CA ARG A 40 5.41 7.17 -5.03
C ARG A 40 6.36 6.20 -5.73
N GLU A 41 6.65 5.07 -5.07
CA GLU A 41 7.53 4.06 -5.64
C GLU A 41 6.92 3.43 -6.91
N THR A 42 5.61 3.14 -6.89
CA THR A 42 4.91 2.60 -8.06
C THR A 42 4.87 3.60 -9.22
N GLN A 43 4.64 4.89 -8.95
CA GLN A 43 4.67 5.92 -9.99
C GLN A 43 6.05 6.06 -10.65
N GLY A 44 7.11 5.85 -9.87
CA GLY A 44 8.49 5.89 -10.34
C GLY A 44 9.00 4.59 -10.96
N GLN A 45 8.15 3.58 -11.13
CA GLN A 45 8.52 2.29 -11.70
C GLN A 45 9.09 2.43 -13.12
N LYS A 46 10.15 1.66 -13.39
CA LYS A 46 10.91 1.76 -14.64
C LYS A 46 10.18 1.14 -15.83
N SER A 47 9.59 -0.06 -15.66
CA SER A 47 8.96 -0.84 -16.72
C SER A 47 7.80 -1.67 -16.18
N ASN A 48 6.81 -1.95 -17.03
CA ASN A 48 5.74 -2.88 -16.73
C ASN A 48 6.23 -4.33 -16.60
N GLU A 49 7.34 -4.69 -17.24
CA GLU A 49 7.98 -5.99 -17.11
C GLU A 49 8.40 -6.31 -15.66
N ASP A 50 8.64 -5.29 -14.85
CA ASP A 50 9.09 -5.46 -13.46
C ASP A 50 7.97 -5.94 -12.52
N PHE A 51 6.70 -5.96 -12.96
CA PHE A 51 5.58 -6.54 -12.22
C PHE A 51 5.56 -8.08 -12.17
N ILE A 52 6.51 -8.76 -12.81
CA ILE A 52 6.59 -10.23 -12.82
C ILE A 52 6.46 -10.78 -11.40
N GLN A 53 5.67 -11.86 -11.24
CA GLN A 53 5.33 -12.49 -9.96
C GLN A 53 4.58 -11.60 -8.97
N SER A 54 4.06 -10.46 -9.42
CA SER A 54 3.11 -9.68 -8.60
C SER A 54 1.74 -10.35 -8.59
N ASN A 55 1.02 -10.18 -7.50
CA ASN A 55 -0.34 -10.71 -7.34
C ASN A 55 -1.20 -9.74 -6.52
N VAL A 56 -2.36 -10.17 -6.06
CA VAL A 56 -3.28 -9.34 -5.27
C VAL A 56 -2.68 -8.87 -3.94
N SER A 57 -1.79 -9.65 -3.31
CA SER A 57 -1.18 -9.33 -2.01
C SER A 57 0.25 -8.84 -2.08
N LYS A 58 0.89 -8.98 -3.23
CA LYS A 58 2.31 -8.66 -3.42
C LYS A 58 2.52 -7.91 -4.71
N VAL A 59 3.32 -6.85 -4.68
CA VAL A 59 3.75 -6.14 -5.89
C VAL A 59 5.26 -6.00 -5.90
N ASN A 60 5.84 -6.42 -7.01
CA ASN A 60 7.26 -6.22 -7.32
C ASN A 60 7.38 -5.04 -8.28
N ILE A 61 8.29 -4.14 -7.98
CA ILE A 61 8.59 -2.98 -8.81
C ILE A 61 10.11 -2.78 -8.90
N LYS A 62 10.54 -2.04 -9.89
CA LYS A 62 11.93 -1.66 -10.07
C LYS A 62 12.00 -0.16 -10.31
N ASN A 63 12.78 0.52 -9.50
CA ASN A 63 12.95 1.96 -9.64
C ASN A 63 13.94 2.31 -10.76
N ALA A 64 14.08 3.60 -11.05
CA ALA A 64 15.00 4.10 -12.09
C ALA A 64 16.47 3.72 -11.85
N LYS A 65 16.87 3.40 -10.62
CA LYS A 65 18.22 2.96 -10.25
C LYS A 65 18.43 1.45 -10.40
N ASN A 66 17.42 0.70 -10.86
CA ASN A 66 17.36 -0.76 -10.91
C ASN A 66 17.29 -1.45 -9.54
N ASP A 67 16.95 -0.74 -8.46
CA ASP A 67 16.72 -1.38 -7.17
C ASP A 67 15.39 -2.11 -7.19
N PHE A 68 15.39 -3.37 -6.79
CA PHE A 68 14.18 -4.17 -6.62
C PHE A 68 13.48 -3.79 -5.32
N ILE A 69 12.22 -3.42 -5.44
CA ILE A 69 11.37 -3.09 -4.30
C ILE A 69 10.17 -4.03 -4.34
N THR A 70 9.92 -4.69 -3.24
CA THR A 70 8.75 -5.54 -3.06
C THR A 70 7.87 -4.96 -1.96
N PHE A 71 6.58 -4.80 -2.24
CA PHE A 71 5.56 -4.50 -1.25
C PHE A 71 4.69 -5.74 -1.05
N GLU A 72 4.41 -6.11 0.19
CA GLU A 72 3.67 -7.31 0.51
C GLU A 72 2.72 -7.11 1.68
N MET A 73 1.49 -7.59 1.50
CA MET A 73 0.47 -7.68 2.54
C MET A 73 0.55 -9.07 3.16
N LEU A 74 0.75 -9.13 4.46
CA LEU A 74 0.82 -10.38 5.20
C LEU A 74 -0.49 -10.66 5.96
N SER A 75 -0.79 -11.94 6.17
CA SER A 75 -1.99 -12.38 6.88
C SER A 75 -2.07 -11.92 8.35
N ASN A 76 -0.95 -11.49 8.94
CA ASN A 76 -0.88 -10.92 10.28
C ASN A 76 -1.13 -9.39 10.32
N ASN A 77 -1.76 -8.83 9.29
CA ASN A 77 -2.08 -7.41 9.11
C ASN A 77 -0.86 -6.49 8.94
N ASN A 78 0.32 -7.04 8.69
CA ASN A 78 1.49 -6.25 8.35
C ASN A 78 1.50 -5.91 6.86
N PHE A 79 1.83 -4.67 6.58
CA PHE A 79 2.18 -4.19 5.26
C PHE A 79 3.69 -3.90 5.23
N ASN A 80 4.41 -4.65 4.45
CA ASN A 80 5.85 -4.67 4.44
C ASN A 80 6.44 -4.11 3.15
N ILE A 81 7.64 -3.57 3.25
CA ILE A 81 8.51 -3.22 2.12
C ILE A 81 9.83 -3.98 2.23
N SER A 82 10.31 -4.47 1.11
CA SER A 82 11.70 -4.94 0.94
C SER A 82 12.37 -4.12 -0.15
N LEU A 83 13.61 -3.70 0.09
CA LEU A 83 14.41 -2.90 -0.85
C LEU A 83 15.49 -3.72 -1.56
N ASP A 84 15.54 -5.01 -1.30
CA ASP A 84 16.58 -5.95 -1.77
C ASP A 84 15.99 -7.19 -2.46
N GLY A 85 14.83 -7.01 -3.08
CA GLY A 85 14.14 -8.08 -3.80
C GLY A 85 13.50 -9.16 -2.91
N GLY A 86 13.20 -8.82 -1.66
CA GLY A 86 12.50 -9.71 -0.73
C GLY A 86 13.38 -10.38 0.33
N ASN A 87 14.70 -10.11 0.34
CA ASN A 87 15.61 -10.70 1.34
C ASN A 87 15.43 -10.11 2.73
N THR A 88 15.22 -8.79 2.82
CA THR A 88 14.90 -8.12 4.07
C THR A 88 13.54 -7.44 3.99
N SER A 89 12.72 -7.64 5.01
CA SER A 89 11.35 -7.12 5.05
C SER A 89 11.18 -6.19 6.25
N ASN A 90 10.76 -4.96 5.97
CA ASN A 90 10.49 -3.95 6.98
C ASN A 90 9.01 -3.58 7.00
N ALA A 91 8.40 -3.56 8.17
CA ALA A 91 7.01 -3.17 8.30
C ALA A 91 6.84 -1.66 8.04
N LEU A 92 5.93 -1.32 7.14
CA LEU A 92 5.45 0.03 6.90
C LEU A 92 4.23 0.36 7.77
N SER A 93 3.39 -0.63 8.01
CA SER A 93 2.24 -0.56 8.91
C SER A 93 1.91 -1.95 9.44
N ASN A 94 1.36 -2.02 10.64
CA ASN A 94 0.86 -3.24 11.28
C ASN A 94 -0.68 -3.25 11.40
N SER A 95 -1.35 -2.45 10.62
CA SER A 95 -2.81 -2.25 10.69
C SER A 95 -3.51 -2.43 9.35
N LEU A 96 -2.84 -2.95 8.33
CA LEU A 96 -3.47 -3.25 7.06
C LEU A 96 -4.37 -4.49 7.20
N SER A 97 -5.67 -4.33 6.98
CA SER A 97 -6.61 -5.46 7.00
C SER A 97 -6.35 -6.37 5.80
N PHE A 98 -5.99 -7.63 6.06
CA PHE A 98 -5.83 -8.63 5.02
C PHE A 98 -7.20 -9.23 4.67
N SER A 99 -7.76 -8.81 3.55
CA SER A 99 -9.03 -9.34 3.03
C SER A 99 -9.00 -9.43 1.50
N SER A 100 -9.92 -10.20 0.93
CA SER A 100 -10.04 -10.37 -0.52
C SER A 100 -10.45 -9.08 -1.27
N SER A 101 -10.95 -8.08 -0.56
CA SER A 101 -11.31 -6.77 -1.14
C SER A 101 -10.15 -5.76 -1.11
N ASN A 102 -9.08 -6.08 -0.40
CA ASN A 102 -7.88 -5.25 -0.33
C ASN A 102 -6.81 -5.82 -1.23
N GLY A 103 -5.98 -4.94 -1.81
CA GLY A 103 -4.81 -5.36 -2.53
C GLY A 103 -4.54 -4.61 -3.81
N PHE A 104 -3.82 -5.29 -4.68
CA PHE A 104 -3.40 -4.79 -5.97
C PHE A 104 -4.26 -5.38 -7.08
N SER A 105 -4.70 -4.53 -7.99
CA SER A 105 -5.40 -4.92 -9.21
C SER A 105 -4.70 -4.32 -10.42
N PHE A 106 -4.66 -5.06 -11.52
CA PHE A 106 -3.94 -4.67 -12.73
C PHE A 106 -4.91 -4.60 -13.90
N PHE A 107 -4.72 -3.62 -14.76
CA PHE A 107 -5.61 -3.38 -15.90
C PHE A 107 -4.80 -3.15 -17.17
N ASP A 108 -5.37 -3.59 -18.29
CA ASP A 108 -4.84 -3.31 -19.62
C ASP A 108 -5.24 -1.90 -20.11
N LYS A 109 -4.80 -1.55 -21.33
CA LYS A 109 -5.13 -0.28 -21.99
C LYS A 109 -6.63 -0.07 -22.27
N SER A 110 -7.43 -1.14 -22.26
CA SER A 110 -8.88 -1.13 -22.49
C SER A 110 -9.67 -1.21 -21.18
N TYR A 111 -8.95 -1.10 -20.04
CA TYR A 111 -9.52 -1.18 -18.70
C TYR A 111 -10.08 -2.58 -18.33
N ASN A 112 -9.62 -3.62 -19.02
CA ASN A 112 -9.94 -4.99 -18.61
C ASN A 112 -9.02 -5.41 -17.48
N THR A 113 -9.57 -6.12 -16.49
CA THR A 113 -8.79 -6.64 -15.38
C THR A 113 -7.87 -7.77 -15.83
N ILE A 114 -6.59 -7.68 -15.49
CA ILE A 114 -5.61 -8.74 -15.67
C ILE A 114 -5.57 -9.53 -14.36
N ILE A 115 -5.95 -10.81 -14.41
CA ILE A 115 -5.96 -11.71 -13.25
C ILE A 115 -4.61 -12.42 -13.19
N PRO A 116 -3.82 -12.23 -12.12
CA PRO A 116 -2.56 -12.94 -11.95
C PRO A 116 -2.75 -14.46 -11.92
N GLU A 117 -1.80 -15.20 -12.46
CA GLU A 117 -1.73 -16.66 -12.37
C GLU A 117 -1.38 -17.11 -10.95
N VAL A 118 -1.30 -18.41 -10.70
CA VAL A 118 -1.00 -18.97 -9.37
C VAL A 118 0.34 -18.48 -8.82
N ASP A 119 1.35 -18.34 -9.69
CA ASP A 119 2.69 -17.86 -9.34
C ASP A 119 2.83 -16.33 -9.48
N GLY A 120 1.73 -15.63 -9.72
CA GLY A 120 1.67 -14.20 -9.98
C GLY A 120 1.64 -13.84 -11.46
N LEU A 121 1.82 -12.57 -11.78
CA LEU A 121 1.80 -12.07 -13.15
C LEU A 121 2.92 -12.68 -14.00
N SER A 122 2.55 -13.24 -15.15
CA SER A 122 3.49 -13.72 -16.16
C SER A 122 4.06 -12.54 -16.98
N ALA A 123 5.15 -12.78 -17.73
CA ALA A 123 5.77 -11.76 -18.56
C ALA A 123 4.80 -11.16 -19.60
N LEU A 124 3.98 -12.00 -20.26
CA LEU A 124 2.97 -11.56 -21.23
C LEU A 124 1.87 -10.71 -20.57
N GLN A 125 1.45 -11.07 -19.36
CA GLN A 125 0.50 -10.26 -18.60
C GLN A 125 1.09 -8.91 -18.22
N CYS A 126 2.36 -8.85 -17.81
CA CYS A 126 3.07 -7.62 -17.48
C CYS A 126 3.14 -6.66 -18.66
N GLU A 127 3.41 -7.14 -19.88
CA GLU A 127 3.44 -6.32 -21.09
C GLU A 127 2.11 -5.62 -21.39
N ALA A 128 1.00 -6.24 -20.98
CA ALA A 128 -0.33 -5.69 -21.18
C ALA A 128 -0.76 -4.65 -20.14
N ILE A 129 -0.05 -4.56 -18.99
CA ILE A 129 -0.43 -3.66 -17.90
C ILE A 129 -0.24 -2.20 -18.31
N SER A 130 -1.30 -1.43 -18.17
CA SER A 130 -1.30 0.02 -18.36
C SER A 130 -1.62 0.79 -17.08
N LEU A 131 -2.35 0.16 -16.15
CA LEU A 131 -2.84 0.80 -14.95
C LEU A 131 -2.82 -0.19 -13.79
N GLN A 132 -2.46 0.29 -12.62
CA GLN A 132 -2.59 -0.43 -11.36
C GLN A 132 -3.59 0.28 -10.46
N LYS A 133 -4.47 -0.46 -9.81
CA LYS A 133 -5.32 0.01 -8.73
C LYS A 133 -4.82 -0.55 -7.41
N ILE A 134 -4.85 0.27 -6.38
CA ILE A 134 -4.45 -0.07 -5.01
C ILE A 134 -5.63 0.25 -4.11
N ASP A 135 -6.17 -0.77 -3.45
CA ASP A 135 -7.25 -0.63 -2.48
C ASP A 135 -6.77 -1.17 -1.13
N PHE A 136 -6.64 -0.29 -0.15
CA PHE A 136 -6.19 -0.64 1.18
C PHE A 136 -7.17 -0.17 2.25
N THR A 137 -7.47 -1.05 3.18
CA THR A 137 -8.22 -0.73 4.40
C THR A 137 -7.34 -1.02 5.61
N PHE A 138 -7.03 0.01 6.36
CA PHE A 138 -6.29 -0.07 7.62
C PHE A 138 -7.27 -0.09 8.77
N VAL A 139 -7.01 -0.96 9.76
CA VAL A 139 -7.87 -1.12 10.94
C VAL A 139 -7.00 -1.17 12.20
N ARG A 140 -7.31 -0.32 13.17
CA ARG A 140 -6.67 -0.33 14.48
C ARG A 140 -7.72 -0.08 15.57
N ALA A 141 -7.95 -1.08 16.42
CA ALA A 141 -9.02 -1.08 17.39
C ALA A 141 -10.40 -0.82 16.75
N LYS A 142 -11.03 0.32 17.02
CA LYS A 142 -12.31 0.73 16.43
C LYS A 142 -12.19 1.65 15.21
N ASP A 143 -10.98 2.09 14.91
CA ASP A 143 -10.74 3.03 13.81
C ASP A 143 -10.46 2.28 12.51
N THR A 144 -11.08 2.76 11.44
CA THR A 144 -10.90 2.22 10.08
C THR A 144 -10.59 3.36 9.12
N LEU A 145 -9.61 3.15 8.25
CA LEU A 145 -9.22 4.08 7.19
C LEU A 145 -9.09 3.31 5.88
N SER A 146 -9.94 3.62 4.91
CA SER A 146 -9.84 3.05 3.56
C SER A 146 -9.23 4.07 2.61
N LEU A 147 -8.22 3.64 1.85
CA LEU A 147 -7.50 4.43 0.86
C LEU A 147 -7.49 3.67 -0.47
N SER A 148 -7.87 4.33 -1.53
CA SER A 148 -7.88 3.78 -2.88
C SER A 148 -7.23 4.75 -3.85
N SER A 149 -6.45 4.22 -4.79
CA SER A 149 -5.85 5.03 -5.86
C SER A 149 -5.62 4.20 -7.10
N HIS A 150 -5.69 4.87 -8.24
CA HIS A 150 -5.23 4.34 -9.52
C HIS A 150 -3.87 4.95 -9.82
N VAL A 151 -2.91 4.10 -10.14
CA VAL A 151 -1.54 4.50 -10.46
C VAL A 151 -1.27 4.19 -11.92
N TYR A 152 -0.98 5.22 -12.67
CA TYR A 152 -0.44 5.11 -14.02
C TYR A 152 1.05 5.45 -13.94
N PRO A 153 1.95 4.47 -14.01
CA PRO A 153 3.37 4.74 -13.93
C PRO A 153 3.82 5.67 -15.07
N ILE A 154 4.57 6.71 -14.74
CA ILE A 154 4.97 7.76 -15.70
C ILE A 154 5.70 7.19 -16.91
N ASN A 155 6.41 6.09 -16.70
CA ASN A 155 7.21 5.42 -17.74
C ASN A 155 6.41 4.46 -18.63
N PHE A 156 5.11 4.28 -18.35
CA PHE A 156 4.22 3.40 -19.13
C PHE A 156 3.42 4.24 -20.13
N ARG A 157 3.96 4.61 -21.24
CA ARG A 157 3.14 5.18 -22.30
C ARG A 157 2.42 4.08 -23.08
N PHE A 158 1.09 3.96 -22.87
CA PHE A 158 0.22 3.02 -23.59
C PHE A 158 0.71 1.56 -23.54
N GLY A 159 1.26 1.13 -22.40
CA GLY A 159 1.81 -0.21 -22.24
C GLY A 159 3.08 -0.48 -23.02
N LYS A 160 3.79 0.55 -23.47
CA LYS A 160 5.09 0.39 -24.17
C LYS A 160 6.23 0.99 -23.35
N LYS A 161 7.32 0.25 -23.27
CA LYS A 161 8.57 0.71 -22.70
C LYS A 161 9.08 1.92 -23.48
N MET A 162 9.50 2.97 -22.78
CA MET A 162 10.08 4.15 -23.42
C MET A 162 11.50 3.83 -23.91
N SER A 163 11.84 4.23 -25.13
CA SER A 163 13.14 3.89 -25.77
C SER A 163 14.38 4.37 -25.02
N TYR A 164 14.25 5.35 -24.15
CA TYR A 164 15.36 5.88 -23.35
C TYR A 164 15.56 5.13 -22.00
N HIS A 165 14.81 4.06 -21.76
CA HIS A 165 14.97 3.18 -20.60
C HIS A 165 15.63 1.84 -20.94
N ASN A 166 16.41 1.80 -22.01
CA ASN A 166 17.20 0.61 -22.39
C ASN A 166 18.38 0.40 -21.44
#